data_71d46664e8043ff184774a7f807fe299
#
_entry.id   71d46664e8043ff184774a7f807fe299
#
_cell.length_a   1.000
_cell.length_b   1.000
_cell.length_c   1.000
_cell.angle_alpha   90.00
_cell.angle_beta   90.00
_cell.angle_gamma   90.00
#
_symmetry.space_group_name_H-M   'P 1'
#
loop_
_entity.id
_entity.type
_entity.pdbx_description
1 polymer ?
#
loop_
_entity_poly.entity_id
_entity_poly.type
_entity_poly.pdbx_seq_one_letter_code
_entity_poly.pdbx_strand_id
1 'polypeptide(L)'
;FDDNNFKELDKNVTSKDPLNFEDTKKYTDRLKAAQEKTGLTDAVRTAVGKSKGKDLVIACMDFKFIGGSMGSVVGEKIARAADYALQNKIPFMIISKSGGARMQEAALSLMQLAKTSVKLAQLANAKIPYISLATDPTTGGTTASFAMLGDINISEPGALIGFAGPRVVKDTTGKDLPK
;
A
#
# COMPACT_ATOMS: atom_id res chain seq x y z
N PHE A 1 -9.81 -4.10 -14.44
CA PHE A 1 -9.29 -4.78 -15.64
C PHE A 1 -10.44 -5.17 -16.56
N ASP A 2 -10.14 -5.24 -17.86
CA ASP A 2 -11.11 -5.62 -18.88
C ASP A 2 -11.63 -7.05 -18.61
N ASP A 3 -12.95 -7.23 -18.70
CA ASP A 3 -13.65 -8.52 -18.49
C ASP A 3 -13.31 -9.22 -17.17
N ASN A 4 -12.87 -8.48 -16.15
CA ASN A 4 -12.34 -9.02 -14.90
C ASN A 4 -11.19 -10.03 -15.09
N ASN A 5 -10.49 -9.97 -16.22
CA ASN A 5 -9.40 -10.86 -16.54
C ASN A 5 -8.06 -10.27 -16.07
N PHE A 6 -7.47 -10.90 -15.06
CA PHE A 6 -6.16 -10.51 -14.52
C PHE A 6 -5.46 -11.70 -13.89
N LYS A 7 -4.14 -11.60 -13.84
CA LYS A 7 -3.27 -12.53 -13.10
C LYS A 7 -2.84 -11.88 -11.80
N GLU A 8 -3.25 -12.46 -10.66
CA GLU A 8 -2.76 -12.01 -9.34
C GLU A 8 -1.30 -12.41 -9.16
N LEU A 9 -0.49 -11.45 -8.66
CA LEU A 9 0.93 -11.62 -8.37
C LEU A 9 1.11 -11.83 -6.86
N ASP A 10 2.09 -12.68 -6.49
CA ASP A 10 2.53 -12.86 -5.10
C ASP A 10 1.41 -13.15 -4.09
N LYS A 11 0.38 -13.87 -4.51
CA LYS A 11 -0.81 -14.18 -3.69
C LYS A 11 -0.48 -14.81 -2.35
N ASN A 12 0.57 -15.63 -2.26
CA ASN A 12 0.91 -16.43 -1.09
C ASN A 12 1.89 -15.73 -0.11
N VAL A 13 2.30 -14.49 -0.40
CA VAL A 13 3.20 -13.75 0.49
C VAL A 13 2.42 -13.25 1.70
N THR A 14 2.87 -13.64 2.90
CA THR A 14 2.22 -13.31 4.18
C THR A 14 3.27 -12.96 5.24
N SER A 15 2.89 -12.15 6.25
CA SER A 15 3.76 -11.79 7.36
C SER A 15 3.98 -12.97 8.31
N LYS A 16 5.18 -13.05 8.90
CA LYS A 16 5.59 -14.10 9.86
C LYS A 16 5.83 -13.57 11.28
N ASP A 17 5.51 -12.30 11.55
CA ASP A 17 5.75 -11.65 12.84
C ASP A 17 7.18 -11.90 13.38
N PRO A 18 8.23 -11.36 12.74
CA PRO A 18 9.61 -11.63 13.16
C PRO A 18 9.97 -10.99 14.51
N LEU A 19 9.11 -10.09 15.02
CA LEU A 19 9.34 -9.38 16.28
C LEU A 19 8.62 -10.01 17.48
N ASN A 20 7.75 -11.00 17.26
CA ASN A 20 6.86 -11.58 18.27
C ASN A 20 6.10 -10.48 19.03
N PHE A 21 5.52 -9.53 18.26
CA PHE A 21 4.87 -8.35 18.81
C PHE A 21 3.58 -8.70 19.54
N GLU A 22 3.45 -8.17 20.75
CA GLU A 22 2.25 -8.27 21.56
C GLU A 22 1.96 -6.93 22.25
N ASP A 23 0.73 -6.46 22.14
CA ASP A 23 0.17 -5.36 22.93
C ASP A 23 -1.02 -5.90 23.76
N THR A 24 -2.25 -5.52 23.44
CA THR A 24 -3.46 -6.14 23.99
C THR A 24 -3.76 -7.52 23.40
N LYS A 25 -3.15 -7.85 22.25
CA LYS A 25 -3.26 -9.12 21.53
C LYS A 25 -1.97 -9.38 20.75
N LYS A 26 -1.64 -10.65 20.54
CA LYS A 26 -0.52 -11.04 19.68
C LYS A 26 -0.75 -10.57 18.25
N TYR A 27 0.29 -10.12 17.57
CA TYR A 27 0.19 -9.70 16.17
C TYR A 27 -0.21 -10.86 15.25
N THR A 28 0.25 -12.08 15.54
CA THR A 28 -0.19 -13.31 14.83
C THR A 28 -1.70 -13.50 14.87
N ASP A 29 -2.34 -13.23 16.02
CA ASP A 29 -3.79 -13.35 16.16
C ASP A 29 -4.54 -12.27 15.37
N ARG A 30 -3.97 -11.05 15.34
CA ARG A 30 -4.51 -9.96 14.51
C ARG A 30 -4.42 -10.28 13.02
N LEU A 31 -3.28 -10.84 12.58
CA LEU A 31 -3.09 -11.28 11.19
C LEU A 31 -4.12 -12.34 10.81
N LYS A 32 -4.25 -13.39 11.63
CA LYS A 32 -5.22 -14.46 11.39
C LYS A 32 -6.65 -13.94 11.29
N ALA A 33 -7.07 -13.13 12.25
CA ALA A 33 -8.41 -12.52 12.25
C ALA A 33 -8.65 -11.62 11.02
N ALA A 34 -7.64 -10.85 10.58
CA ALA A 34 -7.74 -10.03 9.39
C ALA A 34 -7.83 -10.89 8.11
N GLN A 35 -7.05 -11.95 8.01
CA GLN A 35 -7.08 -12.92 6.91
C GLN A 35 -8.44 -13.62 6.81
N GLU A 36 -8.98 -14.12 7.92
CA GLU A 36 -10.30 -14.75 7.98
C GLU A 36 -11.42 -13.78 7.57
N LYS A 37 -11.34 -12.52 8.03
CA LYS A 37 -12.35 -11.50 7.74
C LYS A 37 -12.33 -11.03 6.28
N THR A 38 -11.14 -10.92 5.68
CA THR A 38 -10.98 -10.27 4.36
C THR A 38 -10.74 -11.27 3.23
N GLY A 39 -10.30 -12.48 3.52
CA GLY A 39 -9.82 -13.44 2.53
C GLY A 39 -8.47 -13.05 1.89
N LEU A 40 -7.82 -11.99 2.40
CA LEU A 40 -6.55 -11.50 1.90
C LEU A 40 -5.38 -12.05 2.74
N THR A 41 -4.21 -12.16 2.13
CA THR A 41 -2.98 -12.53 2.84
C THR A 41 -2.32 -11.34 3.54
N ASP A 42 -2.52 -10.12 3.03
CA ASP A 42 -2.11 -8.85 3.63
C ASP A 42 -2.88 -7.67 3.01
N ALA A 43 -2.61 -6.45 3.46
CA ALA A 43 -3.35 -5.23 3.12
C ALA A 43 -3.20 -4.75 1.66
N VAL A 44 -2.55 -5.51 0.79
CA VAL A 44 -2.40 -5.19 -0.63
C VAL A 44 -2.55 -6.43 -1.50
N ARG A 45 -3.24 -6.26 -2.63
CA ARG A 45 -3.23 -7.22 -3.75
C ARG A 45 -2.48 -6.60 -4.92
N THR A 46 -1.70 -7.42 -5.61
CA THR A 46 -0.97 -7.03 -6.81
C THR A 46 -1.40 -7.91 -7.96
N ALA A 47 -1.59 -7.31 -9.13
CA ALA A 47 -2.06 -8.02 -10.30
C ALA A 47 -1.60 -7.35 -11.60
N VAL A 48 -1.58 -8.12 -12.67
CA VAL A 48 -1.39 -7.65 -14.04
C VAL A 48 -2.57 -8.06 -14.90
N GLY A 49 -3.00 -7.17 -15.76
CA GLY A 49 -4.11 -7.39 -16.69
C GLY A 49 -4.20 -6.24 -17.69
N LYS A 50 -5.24 -6.25 -18.51
CA LYS A 50 -5.50 -5.18 -19.47
C LYS A 50 -6.52 -4.18 -18.94
N SER A 51 -6.33 -2.90 -19.25
CA SER A 51 -7.29 -1.84 -19.08
C SER A 51 -7.43 -1.08 -20.39
N LYS A 52 -8.62 -1.11 -20.98
CA LYS A 52 -8.88 -0.61 -22.33
C LYS A 52 -7.88 -1.17 -23.37
N GLY A 53 -7.63 -2.47 -23.29
CA GLY A 53 -6.72 -3.20 -24.18
C GLY A 53 -5.22 -2.98 -23.92
N LYS A 54 -4.82 -2.12 -22.97
CA LYS A 54 -3.42 -1.84 -22.63
C LYS A 54 -3.02 -2.59 -21.38
N ASP A 55 -1.84 -3.18 -21.37
CA ASP A 55 -1.31 -3.86 -20.19
C ASP A 55 -1.04 -2.87 -19.06
N LEU A 56 -1.39 -3.28 -17.84
CA LEU A 56 -1.25 -2.47 -16.62
C LEU A 56 -0.94 -3.38 -15.43
N VAL A 57 0.03 -3.00 -14.62
CA VAL A 57 0.30 -3.61 -13.32
C VAL A 57 -0.36 -2.75 -12.25
N ILE A 58 -1.14 -3.36 -11.36
CA ILE A 58 -1.82 -2.65 -10.26
C ILE A 58 -1.43 -3.25 -8.93
N ALA A 59 -1.15 -2.40 -7.94
CA ALA A 59 -1.17 -2.71 -6.52
C ALA A 59 -2.37 -1.98 -5.89
N CYS A 60 -3.30 -2.71 -5.29
CA CYS A 60 -4.50 -2.16 -4.68
C CYS A 60 -4.54 -2.49 -3.19
N MET A 61 -4.58 -1.46 -2.35
CA MET A 61 -4.64 -1.61 -0.89
C MET A 61 -6.08 -1.80 -0.41
N ASP A 62 -6.24 -2.56 0.68
CA ASP A 62 -7.54 -2.77 1.33
C ASP A 62 -7.47 -2.33 2.79
N PHE A 63 -8.27 -1.31 3.12
CA PHE A 63 -8.35 -0.73 4.46
C PHE A 63 -8.94 -1.70 5.51
N LYS A 64 -9.72 -2.70 5.08
CA LYS A 64 -10.29 -3.72 5.97
C LYS A 64 -9.24 -4.63 6.60
N PHE A 65 -8.06 -4.74 5.95
CA PHE A 65 -6.94 -5.49 6.51
C PHE A 65 -6.08 -4.57 7.38
N ILE A 66 -6.28 -4.60 8.68
CA ILE A 66 -5.54 -3.81 9.70
C ILE A 66 -5.39 -2.32 9.29
N GLY A 67 -6.49 -1.67 8.90
CA GLY A 67 -6.50 -0.26 8.50
C GLY A 67 -5.69 0.04 7.24
N GLY A 68 -5.50 -0.93 6.34
CA GLY A 68 -4.66 -0.77 5.15
C GLY A 68 -3.19 -0.48 5.49
N SER A 69 -2.73 -0.81 6.70
CA SER A 69 -1.41 -0.41 7.17
C SER A 69 -0.29 -1.09 6.39
N MET A 70 0.74 -0.29 6.07
CA MET A 70 1.92 -0.74 5.34
C MET A 70 2.86 -1.49 6.29
N GLY A 71 2.90 -2.83 6.18
CA GLY A 71 3.90 -3.69 6.77
C GLY A 71 4.91 -4.21 5.74
N SER A 72 5.78 -5.11 6.18
CA SER A 72 6.83 -5.73 5.35
C SER A 72 6.28 -6.40 4.08
N VAL A 73 5.14 -7.07 4.19
CA VAL A 73 4.49 -7.74 3.05
C VAL A 73 3.93 -6.74 2.04
N VAL A 74 3.33 -5.64 2.51
CA VAL A 74 2.84 -4.58 1.60
C VAL A 74 3.99 -4.01 0.78
N GLY A 75 5.09 -3.63 1.45
CA GLY A 75 6.27 -3.10 0.75
C GLY A 75 6.91 -4.12 -0.18
N GLU A 76 6.97 -5.40 0.21
CA GLU A 76 7.50 -6.48 -0.63
C GLU A 76 6.65 -6.70 -1.89
N LYS A 77 5.34 -6.81 -1.75
CA LYS A 77 4.42 -7.00 -2.89
C LYS A 77 4.47 -5.81 -3.85
N ILE A 78 4.51 -4.58 -3.33
CA ILE A 78 4.67 -3.37 -4.17
C ILE A 78 6.01 -3.40 -4.90
N ALA A 79 7.11 -3.74 -4.20
CA ALA A 79 8.43 -3.84 -4.81
C ALA A 79 8.49 -4.87 -5.94
N ARG A 80 7.92 -6.06 -5.73
CA ARG A 80 7.87 -7.10 -6.76
C ARG A 80 6.96 -6.74 -7.94
N ALA A 81 5.83 -6.08 -7.68
CA ALA A 81 4.96 -5.59 -8.73
C ALA A 81 5.66 -4.51 -9.58
N ALA A 82 6.43 -3.62 -8.95
CA ALA A 82 7.25 -2.64 -9.65
C ALA A 82 8.36 -3.32 -10.48
N ASP A 83 9.03 -4.37 -9.96
CA ASP A 83 10.00 -5.15 -10.71
C ASP A 83 9.35 -5.86 -11.91
N TYR A 84 8.15 -6.40 -11.75
CA TYR A 84 7.40 -6.99 -12.86
C TYR A 84 7.07 -5.95 -13.93
N ALA A 85 6.62 -4.75 -13.53
CA ALA A 85 6.37 -3.65 -14.44
C ALA A 85 7.63 -3.21 -15.20
N LEU A 86 8.77 -3.13 -14.49
CA LEU A 86 10.07 -2.77 -15.03
C LEU A 86 10.54 -3.77 -16.08
N GLN A 87 10.50 -5.07 -15.77
CA GLN A 87 10.97 -6.15 -16.65
C GLN A 87 10.13 -6.27 -17.93
N ASN A 88 8.83 -6.03 -17.82
CA ASN A 88 7.90 -6.16 -18.94
C ASN A 88 7.61 -4.82 -19.64
N LYS A 89 8.17 -3.70 -19.16
CA LYS A 89 7.94 -2.34 -19.67
C LYS A 89 6.45 -1.95 -19.69
N ILE A 90 5.75 -2.29 -18.62
CA ILE A 90 4.31 -2.04 -18.43
C ILE A 90 4.12 -0.91 -17.42
N PRO A 91 3.21 0.04 -17.64
CA PRO A 91 2.84 1.04 -16.64
C PRO A 91 2.44 0.42 -15.31
N PHE A 92 2.78 1.09 -14.21
CA PHE A 92 2.46 0.67 -12.85
C PHE A 92 1.49 1.63 -12.20
N MET A 93 0.49 1.12 -11.49
CA MET A 93 -0.47 1.91 -10.74
C MET A 93 -0.58 1.40 -9.30
N ILE A 94 -0.56 2.32 -8.33
CA ILE A 94 -0.91 1.99 -6.94
C ILE A 94 -2.20 2.72 -6.57
N ILE A 95 -3.17 1.96 -6.08
CA ILE A 95 -4.40 2.47 -5.48
C ILE A 95 -4.21 2.40 -3.97
N SER A 96 -4.00 3.54 -3.35
CA SER A 96 -3.68 3.67 -1.93
C SER A 96 -4.94 3.85 -1.10
N LYS A 97 -5.06 3.07 -0.01
CA LYS A 97 -6.09 3.20 1.02
C LYS A 97 -5.50 2.74 2.34
N SER A 98 -5.01 3.69 3.17
CA SER A 98 -4.13 3.33 4.28
C SER A 98 -4.13 4.34 5.41
N GLY A 99 -4.11 3.84 6.65
CA GLY A 99 -3.82 4.62 7.85
C GLY A 99 -2.32 4.86 8.11
N GLY A 100 -1.41 4.34 7.27
CA GLY A 100 0.03 4.56 7.39
C GLY A 100 0.85 3.31 7.71
N ALA A 101 1.99 3.47 8.37
CA ALA A 101 2.90 2.38 8.73
C ALA A 101 2.29 1.45 9.79
N ARG A 102 2.54 0.14 9.67
CA ARG A 102 2.04 -0.89 10.58
C ARG A 102 2.84 -0.91 11.88
N MET A 103 2.23 -0.46 12.98
CA MET A 103 2.88 -0.35 14.28
C MET A 103 3.43 -1.68 14.80
N GLN A 104 2.74 -2.79 14.54
CA GLN A 104 3.11 -4.14 14.98
C GLN A 104 4.42 -4.64 14.35
N GLU A 105 4.87 -4.02 13.28
CA GLU A 105 6.14 -4.35 12.64
C GLU A 105 7.24 -3.31 12.91
N ALA A 106 6.98 -2.30 13.73
CA ALA A 106 7.95 -1.30 14.21
C ALA A 106 8.82 -0.75 13.05
N ALA A 107 10.15 -0.76 13.21
CA ALA A 107 11.09 -0.26 12.22
C ALA A 107 10.99 -0.98 10.86
N LEU A 108 10.57 -2.25 10.82
CA LEU A 108 10.40 -2.98 9.56
C LEU A 108 9.35 -2.33 8.66
N SER A 109 8.27 -1.78 9.23
CA SER A 109 7.27 -1.05 8.45
C SER A 109 7.82 0.27 7.91
N LEU A 110 8.68 0.97 8.66
CA LEU A 110 9.31 2.21 8.20
C LEU A 110 10.33 1.95 7.07
N MET A 111 11.04 0.83 7.11
CA MET A 111 11.97 0.45 6.03
C MET A 111 11.28 0.20 4.69
N GLN A 112 9.95 -0.02 4.69
CA GLN A 112 9.20 -0.14 3.44
C GLN A 112 9.09 1.17 2.67
N LEU A 113 9.20 2.34 3.35
CA LEU A 113 9.23 3.64 2.68
C LEU A 113 10.43 3.70 1.71
N ALA A 114 11.62 3.39 2.21
CA ALA A 114 12.83 3.37 1.39
C ALA A 114 12.75 2.30 0.29
N LYS A 115 12.31 1.09 0.62
CA LYS A 115 12.20 -0.04 -0.31
C LYS A 115 11.31 0.28 -1.51
N THR A 116 10.11 0.82 -1.27
CA THR A 116 9.19 1.17 -2.34
C THR A 116 9.68 2.36 -3.16
N SER A 117 10.24 3.39 -2.51
CA SER A 117 10.76 4.58 -3.19
C SER A 117 11.91 4.25 -4.15
N VAL A 118 12.82 3.35 -3.77
CA VAL A 118 13.90 2.88 -4.65
C VAL A 118 13.35 2.19 -5.90
N LYS A 119 12.30 1.37 -5.75
CA LYS A 119 11.66 0.69 -6.88
C LYS A 119 10.97 1.67 -7.84
N LEU A 120 10.29 2.68 -7.30
CA LEU A 120 9.70 3.74 -8.12
C LEU A 120 10.76 4.57 -8.85
N ALA A 121 11.89 4.86 -8.20
CA ALA A 121 13.02 5.53 -8.86
C ALA A 121 13.59 4.68 -10.03
N GLN A 122 13.60 3.35 -9.91
CA GLN A 122 14.00 2.47 -11.01
C GLN A 122 13.01 2.54 -12.19
N LEU A 123 11.70 2.61 -11.94
CA LEU A 123 10.69 2.82 -12.99
C LEU A 123 10.89 4.16 -13.68
N ALA A 124 11.09 5.25 -12.93
CA ALA A 124 11.33 6.58 -13.46
C ALA A 124 12.58 6.63 -14.36
N ASN A 125 13.69 6.03 -13.91
CA ASN A 125 14.93 5.92 -14.71
C ASN A 125 14.70 5.14 -16.02
N ALA A 126 13.84 4.13 -16.01
CA ALA A 126 13.47 3.35 -17.17
C ALA A 126 12.35 4.00 -18.02
N LYS A 127 11.86 5.18 -17.63
CA LYS A 127 10.75 5.91 -18.27
C LYS A 127 9.45 5.11 -18.33
N ILE A 128 9.20 4.31 -17.30
CA ILE A 128 7.96 3.55 -17.16
C ILE A 128 7.01 4.35 -16.28
N PRO A 129 5.82 4.73 -16.78
CA PRO A 129 4.90 5.57 -16.03
C PRO A 129 4.43 4.92 -14.72
N TYR A 130 4.47 5.69 -13.64
CA TYR A 130 3.88 5.35 -12.35
C TYR A 130 2.68 6.26 -12.05
N ILE A 131 1.52 5.67 -11.83
CA ILE A 131 0.27 6.35 -11.52
C ILE A 131 -0.07 6.10 -10.06
N SER A 132 -0.24 7.15 -9.27
CA SER A 132 -0.72 7.04 -7.90
C SER A 132 -2.17 7.51 -7.81
N LEU A 133 -3.05 6.64 -7.30
CA LEU A 133 -4.43 7.00 -6.95
C LEU A 133 -4.59 6.92 -5.43
N ALA A 134 -4.74 8.07 -4.79
CA ALA A 134 -5.02 8.16 -3.36
C ALA A 134 -6.52 8.15 -3.10
N THR A 135 -7.01 7.15 -2.36
CA THR A 135 -8.42 7.03 -1.95
C THR A 135 -8.57 7.35 -0.45
N ASP A 136 -9.79 7.49 0.02
CA ASP A 136 -10.07 7.85 1.42
C ASP A 136 -10.01 6.65 2.38
N PRO A 137 -9.16 6.68 3.45
CA PRO A 137 -8.07 7.63 3.70
C PRO A 137 -6.74 7.17 3.11
N THR A 138 -5.83 8.11 2.83
CA THR A 138 -4.42 7.81 2.51
C THR A 138 -3.52 8.69 3.37
N THR A 139 -2.91 8.12 4.42
CA THR A 139 -2.17 8.90 5.43
C THR A 139 -0.85 8.25 5.86
N GLY A 140 -0.07 8.97 6.65
CA GLY A 140 1.12 8.48 7.34
C GLY A 140 2.26 8.07 6.41
N GLY A 141 2.86 6.92 6.69
CA GLY A 141 3.97 6.37 5.92
C GLY A 141 3.65 6.13 4.44
N THR A 142 2.38 5.93 4.10
CA THR A 142 1.93 5.74 2.72
C THR A 142 2.09 7.03 1.90
N THR A 143 1.64 8.16 2.44
CA THR A 143 1.84 9.48 1.81
C THR A 143 3.30 9.92 1.84
N ALA A 144 4.03 9.59 2.90
CA ALA A 144 5.47 9.87 2.99
C ALA A 144 6.33 9.00 2.05
N SER A 145 5.72 8.15 1.24
CA SER A 145 6.41 7.28 0.29
C SER A 145 5.64 7.19 -1.04
N PHE A 146 5.23 6.01 -1.45
CA PHE A 146 4.74 5.74 -2.80
C PHE A 146 3.50 6.54 -3.20
N ALA A 147 2.60 6.92 -2.27
CA ALA A 147 1.36 7.59 -2.67
C ALA A 147 1.57 9.02 -3.21
N MET A 148 2.72 9.64 -2.94
CA MET A 148 3.03 11.00 -3.43
C MET A 148 4.14 11.05 -4.48
N LEU A 149 4.61 9.89 -4.95
CA LEU A 149 5.73 9.78 -5.90
C LEU A 149 5.29 9.45 -7.34
N GLY A 150 3.99 9.57 -7.65
CA GLY A 150 3.49 9.29 -9.00
C GLY A 150 3.96 10.31 -10.03
N ASP A 151 4.24 9.87 -11.25
CA ASP A 151 4.32 10.76 -12.41
C ASP A 151 2.98 11.44 -12.67
N ILE A 152 1.89 10.72 -12.32
CA ILE A 152 0.52 11.22 -12.30
C ILE A 152 -0.08 10.89 -10.94
N ASN A 153 -0.46 11.93 -10.17
CA ASN A 153 -1.13 11.78 -8.90
C ASN A 153 -2.62 12.13 -9.05
N ILE A 154 -3.48 11.22 -8.66
CA ILE A 154 -4.94 11.32 -8.73
C ILE A 154 -5.49 11.09 -7.31
N SER A 155 -6.59 11.75 -6.96
CA SER A 155 -7.28 11.52 -5.69
C SER A 155 -8.80 11.41 -5.88
N GLU A 156 -9.45 10.67 -4.97
CA GLU A 156 -10.89 10.77 -4.80
C GLU A 156 -11.26 12.19 -4.31
N PRO A 157 -12.34 12.78 -4.81
CA PRO A 157 -12.86 14.03 -4.25
C PRO A 157 -13.23 13.84 -2.77
N GLY A 158 -12.76 14.75 -1.91
CA GLY A 158 -13.03 14.71 -0.47
C GLY A 158 -12.25 13.66 0.32
N ALA A 159 -11.31 12.93 -0.29
CA ALA A 159 -10.47 11.97 0.41
C ALA A 159 -9.55 12.66 1.43
N LEU A 160 -9.44 12.06 2.61
CA LEU A 160 -8.44 12.45 3.61
C LEU A 160 -7.06 12.02 3.14
N ILE A 161 -6.27 12.98 2.69
CA ILE A 161 -4.88 12.75 2.26
C ILE A 161 -3.97 13.65 3.10
N GLY A 162 -3.02 13.07 3.82
CA GLY A 162 -2.11 13.82 4.67
C GLY A 162 -1.10 12.94 5.38
N PHE A 163 -0.09 13.54 6.00
CA PHE A 163 0.87 12.78 6.78
C PHE A 163 0.27 12.35 8.13
N ALA A 164 -0.24 13.29 8.91
CA ALA A 164 -0.86 13.00 10.20
C ALA A 164 -2.37 12.77 10.02
N GLY A 165 -2.86 11.59 10.42
CA GLY A 165 -4.29 11.33 10.49
C GLY A 165 -4.98 12.10 11.62
N PRO A 166 -6.33 12.22 11.63
CA PRO A 166 -7.09 13.00 12.60
C PRO A 166 -6.75 12.68 14.06
N ARG A 167 -6.57 11.39 14.36
CA ARG A 167 -6.21 10.94 15.71
C ARG A 167 -4.87 11.52 16.16
N VAL A 168 -3.85 11.42 15.31
CA VAL A 168 -2.49 11.93 15.63
C VAL A 168 -2.51 13.43 15.83
N VAL A 169 -3.25 14.17 14.98
CA VAL A 169 -3.41 15.62 15.13
C VAL A 169 -4.08 15.94 16.45
N LYS A 170 -5.17 15.25 16.79
CA LYS A 170 -5.89 15.46 18.04
C LYS A 170 -5.03 15.16 19.28
N ASP A 171 -4.35 14.01 19.28
CA ASP A 171 -3.50 13.57 20.39
C ASP A 171 -2.29 14.51 20.59
N THR A 172 -1.78 15.11 19.53
CA THR A 172 -0.59 16.00 19.57
C THR A 172 -0.94 17.46 19.82
N THR A 173 -2.03 17.96 19.25
CA THR A 173 -2.35 19.40 19.27
C THR A 173 -3.57 19.74 20.13
N GLY A 174 -4.33 18.74 20.59
CA GLY A 174 -5.61 18.92 21.28
C GLY A 174 -6.74 19.44 20.39
N LYS A 175 -6.52 19.56 19.06
CA LYS A 175 -7.48 20.12 18.10
C LYS A 175 -7.96 19.06 17.11
N ASP A 176 -9.23 19.14 16.75
CA ASP A 176 -9.76 18.34 15.64
C ASP A 176 -9.39 18.99 14.28
N LEU A 177 -9.23 18.15 13.24
CA LEU A 177 -9.07 18.65 11.88
C LEU A 177 -10.37 19.36 11.43
N PRO A 178 -10.28 20.43 10.61
CA PRO A 178 -11.45 21.03 9.97
C PRO A 178 -12.24 19.97 9.21
N LYS A 179 -13.57 20.14 9.19
CA LYS A 179 -14.49 19.32 8.37
C LYS A 179 -14.40 19.70 6.91
#